data_900aaeb1b41c383a13bfa04e1e017d4f
#
_entry.id   900aaeb1b41c383a13bfa04e1e017d4f
#
_cell.length_a   1.000
_cell.length_b   1.000
_cell.length_c   1.000
_cell.angle_alpha   90.00
_cell.angle_beta   90.00
_cell.angle_gamma   90.00
#
_symmetry.space_group_name_H-M   'P 1'
#
loop_
_entity.id
_entity.type
_entity.pdbx_description
1 polymer ?
#
loop_
_entity_poly.entity_id
_entity_poly.type
_entity_poly.pdbx_seq_one_letter_code
_entity_poly.pdbx_strand_id
1 'polypeptide(L)'
;MAREKFDRSKEHVNIGTIGHVDHGKTTLTAAITKVQGAGVDYADIDKAPEERERGITINTAHVEYETEKRHYAHVDCPGHADYVKNMITGAAQMDGAILVVSAADGSMPQTREHILLSRQVGVPKIVVYMNKCDQVDDPELLDLVEMEIRELLGEYEFDADCPIVRGSALKAIEGDADAVQSIKDLMAAVDSYIDSPVRDTDKPFLMSIEDVFTISGRGTVVTGRVERGQLKVNDEVEIVGLRDTAKTVCTGIEMFRKQLDFAQAGDNAGVLLRGVARDEVERGQVLAKPGSVTPHHKFKASVYVLSKEEGGRHTPFFSNYRPQFYFRTTDVTGVIELPSGVEMVMPGDNVDMTVELIAPVALENGTKFSIREGGRTVGAGVVAEIIE
;
A
#
# COMPACT_ATOMS: atom_id res chain seq x y z
N MET A 1 5.22 26.79 -20.43
CA MET A 1 3.75 26.56 -20.38
C MET A 1 3.35 26.49 -18.93
N ALA A 2 2.25 27.14 -18.52
CA ALA A 2 1.71 26.98 -17.15
C ALA A 2 1.27 25.52 -17.01
N ARG A 3 1.63 24.88 -15.88
CA ARG A 3 1.14 23.53 -15.59
C ARG A 3 -0.34 23.57 -15.28
N GLU A 4 -1.03 22.53 -15.66
CA GLU A 4 -2.45 22.36 -15.37
C GLU A 4 -2.66 22.25 -13.85
N LYS A 5 -3.75 22.86 -13.35
CA LYS A 5 -4.16 22.71 -11.95
C LYS A 5 -4.98 21.43 -11.79
N PHE A 6 -4.80 20.75 -10.67
CA PHE A 6 -5.60 19.58 -10.32
C PHE A 6 -7.05 20.04 -10.00
N ASP A 7 -8.03 19.35 -10.59
CA ASP A 7 -9.45 19.58 -10.32
C ASP A 7 -9.92 18.68 -9.15
N ARG A 8 -10.51 19.28 -8.14
CA ARG A 8 -11.06 18.61 -6.94
C ARG A 8 -12.58 18.48 -6.97
N SER A 9 -13.20 18.58 -8.15
CA SER A 9 -14.67 18.47 -8.28
C SER A 9 -15.22 17.09 -7.95
N LYS A 10 -14.42 16.04 -8.12
CA LYS A 10 -14.76 14.66 -7.78
C LYS A 10 -14.08 14.22 -6.50
N GLU A 11 -14.71 13.30 -5.77
CA GLU A 11 -14.12 12.64 -4.61
C GLU A 11 -12.88 11.85 -5.02
N HIS A 12 -11.78 12.04 -4.30
CA HIS A 12 -10.52 11.35 -4.54
C HIS A 12 -10.42 10.08 -3.69
N VAL A 13 -10.20 8.93 -4.34
CA VAL A 13 -10.09 7.61 -3.71
C VAL A 13 -8.81 6.92 -4.19
N ASN A 14 -8.07 6.36 -3.25
CA ASN A 14 -6.89 5.54 -3.54
C ASN A 14 -7.31 4.08 -3.61
N ILE A 15 -7.11 3.45 -4.74
CA ILE A 15 -7.35 2.04 -4.96
C ILE A 15 -6.08 1.38 -5.47
N GLY A 16 -5.98 0.05 -5.38
CA GLY A 16 -4.86 -0.63 -6.00
C GLY A 16 -5.13 -2.09 -6.28
N THR A 17 -4.29 -2.66 -7.13
CA THR A 17 -4.32 -4.08 -7.49
C THR A 17 -3.37 -4.86 -6.59
N ILE A 18 -3.88 -5.95 -6.01
CA ILE A 18 -3.15 -6.94 -5.20
C ILE A 18 -3.41 -8.34 -5.74
N GLY A 19 -2.57 -9.29 -5.39
CA GLY A 19 -2.71 -10.70 -5.82
C GLY A 19 -1.39 -11.30 -6.29
N HIS A 20 -1.44 -12.59 -6.64
CA HIS A 20 -0.26 -13.37 -7.03
C HIS A 20 0.46 -12.81 -8.27
N VAL A 21 1.75 -13.13 -8.43
CA VAL A 21 2.49 -12.90 -9.67
C VAL A 21 1.78 -13.62 -10.83
N ASP A 22 1.83 -13.05 -12.03
CA ASP A 22 1.21 -13.58 -13.26
C ASP A 22 -0.32 -13.68 -13.26
N HIS A 23 -1.04 -13.26 -12.21
CA HIS A 23 -2.51 -13.19 -12.24
C HIS A 23 -3.06 -12.02 -13.08
N GLY A 24 -2.19 -11.15 -13.58
CA GLY A 24 -2.52 -10.08 -14.54
C GLY A 24 -2.93 -8.75 -13.90
N LYS A 25 -2.36 -8.39 -12.74
CA LYS A 25 -2.60 -7.11 -12.05
C LYS A 25 -2.31 -5.90 -12.95
N THR A 26 -1.10 -5.82 -13.47
CA THR A 26 -0.67 -4.73 -14.36
C THR A 26 -1.48 -4.71 -15.66
N THR A 27 -1.83 -5.89 -16.20
CA THR A 27 -2.72 -6.00 -17.35
C THR A 27 -4.11 -5.46 -17.04
N LEU A 28 -4.65 -5.75 -15.85
CA LEU A 28 -5.93 -5.19 -15.41
C LEU A 28 -5.85 -3.67 -15.23
N THR A 29 -4.78 -3.17 -14.63
CA THR A 29 -4.54 -1.73 -14.46
C THR A 29 -4.52 -1.02 -15.83
N ALA A 30 -3.83 -1.59 -16.83
CA ALA A 30 -3.83 -1.07 -18.20
C ALA A 30 -5.23 -1.14 -18.85
N ALA A 31 -5.98 -2.22 -18.64
CA ALA A 31 -7.34 -2.36 -19.14
C ALA A 31 -8.28 -1.30 -18.55
N ILE A 32 -8.21 -1.08 -17.23
CA ILE A 32 -9.02 -0.06 -16.54
C ILE A 32 -8.71 1.32 -17.11
N THR A 33 -7.42 1.72 -17.18
CA THR A 33 -7.03 3.04 -17.69
C THR A 33 -7.48 3.25 -19.15
N LYS A 34 -7.40 2.20 -19.98
CA LYS A 34 -7.87 2.25 -21.36
C LYS A 34 -9.38 2.43 -21.45
N VAL A 35 -10.16 1.66 -20.71
CA VAL A 35 -11.64 1.71 -20.71
C VAL A 35 -12.14 3.03 -20.13
N GLN A 36 -11.47 3.59 -19.12
CA GLN A 36 -11.81 4.89 -18.50
C GLN A 36 -11.27 6.10 -19.28
N GLY A 37 -10.61 5.88 -20.43
CA GLY A 37 -10.16 6.96 -21.32
C GLY A 37 -8.83 7.62 -20.92
N ALA A 38 -8.15 7.16 -19.88
CA ALA A 38 -6.83 7.66 -19.50
C ALA A 38 -5.71 7.11 -20.41
N GLY A 39 -5.91 5.91 -20.98
CA GLY A 39 -5.07 5.34 -22.05
C GLY A 39 -3.60 5.15 -21.69
N VAL A 40 -3.30 4.68 -20.49
CA VAL A 40 -1.93 4.36 -20.07
C VAL A 40 -1.58 2.96 -20.59
N ASP A 41 -0.53 2.87 -21.40
CA ASP A 41 -0.07 1.58 -21.91
C ASP A 41 0.66 0.77 -20.82
N TYR A 42 0.64 -0.56 -20.94
CA TYR A 42 1.35 -1.49 -20.06
C TYR A 42 2.83 -1.09 -19.86
N ALA A 43 3.51 -0.70 -20.93
CA ALA A 43 4.90 -0.28 -20.90
C ALA A 43 5.15 1.04 -20.15
N ASP A 44 4.10 1.83 -19.92
CA ASP A 44 4.15 3.06 -19.12
C ASP A 44 3.84 2.84 -17.64
N ILE A 45 3.30 1.67 -17.28
CA ILE A 45 3.10 1.22 -15.90
C ILE A 45 4.40 0.58 -15.40
N ASP A 46 4.89 -0.49 -16.05
CA ASP A 46 6.16 -1.15 -15.75
C ASP A 46 7.30 -0.43 -16.49
N LYS A 47 7.90 0.58 -15.85
CA LYS A 47 8.88 1.48 -16.50
C LYS A 47 10.31 1.04 -16.39
N ALA A 48 10.68 0.31 -15.33
CA ALA A 48 12.04 -0.09 -15.10
C ALA A 48 12.50 -1.13 -16.14
N PRO A 49 13.74 -1.04 -16.66
CA PRO A 49 14.26 -2.03 -17.60
C PRO A 49 14.17 -3.47 -17.09
N GLU A 50 14.41 -3.66 -15.78
CA GLU A 50 14.33 -4.98 -15.14
C GLU A 50 12.90 -5.52 -15.06
N GLU A 51 11.89 -4.66 -14.89
CA GLU A 51 10.47 -5.01 -14.91
C GLU A 51 10.07 -5.55 -16.29
N ARG A 52 10.50 -4.85 -17.34
CA ARG A 52 10.23 -5.23 -18.73
C ARG A 52 10.93 -6.52 -19.13
N GLU A 53 12.18 -6.71 -18.70
CA GLU A 53 12.97 -7.90 -19.03
C GLU A 53 12.40 -9.15 -18.36
N ARG A 54 11.95 -9.02 -17.10
CA ARG A 54 11.41 -10.13 -16.31
C ARG A 54 9.91 -10.33 -16.47
N GLY A 55 9.18 -9.35 -17.02
CA GLY A 55 7.72 -9.36 -17.13
C GLY A 55 6.99 -9.32 -15.78
N ILE A 56 7.63 -8.76 -14.74
CA ILE A 56 7.07 -8.67 -13.38
C ILE A 56 7.19 -7.24 -12.86
N THR A 57 6.19 -6.80 -12.11
CA THR A 57 6.24 -5.51 -11.40
C THR A 57 7.14 -5.62 -10.19
N ILE A 58 8.10 -4.72 -10.06
CA ILE A 58 9.07 -4.64 -8.95
C ILE A 58 8.69 -3.49 -8.02
N ASN A 59 8.46 -2.31 -8.58
CA ASN A 59 8.09 -1.10 -7.86
C ASN A 59 6.59 -0.84 -7.96
N THR A 60 6.03 -0.14 -6.99
CA THR A 60 4.65 0.35 -7.10
C THR A 60 4.55 1.39 -8.21
N ALA A 61 3.58 1.23 -9.10
CA ALA A 61 3.28 2.22 -10.11
C ALA A 61 1.98 2.96 -9.75
N HIS A 62 1.95 4.27 -10.00
CA HIS A 62 0.78 5.09 -9.73
C HIS A 62 0.23 5.61 -11.06
N VAL A 63 -1.04 5.34 -11.30
CA VAL A 63 -1.80 5.87 -12.44
C VAL A 63 -3.07 6.55 -11.97
N GLU A 64 -3.58 7.50 -12.76
CA GLU A 64 -4.85 8.17 -12.46
C GLU A 64 -5.89 7.86 -13.53
N TYR A 65 -7.14 7.76 -13.13
CA TYR A 65 -8.31 7.72 -14.00
C TYR A 65 -9.56 8.17 -13.26
N GLU A 66 -10.64 8.37 -13.99
CA GLU A 66 -11.90 8.83 -13.42
C GLU A 66 -13.07 7.95 -13.88
N THR A 67 -14.05 7.80 -12.97
CA THR A 67 -15.40 7.40 -13.31
C THR A 67 -16.31 8.65 -13.36
N GLU A 68 -17.58 8.46 -13.61
CA GLU A 68 -18.55 9.58 -13.49
C GLU A 68 -18.60 10.13 -12.06
N LYS A 69 -18.36 9.30 -11.04
CA LYS A 69 -18.52 9.64 -9.62
C LYS A 69 -17.23 10.08 -8.95
N ARG A 70 -16.09 9.44 -9.28
CA ARG A 70 -14.87 9.53 -8.49
C ARG A 70 -13.63 9.71 -9.36
N HIS A 71 -12.62 10.35 -8.78
CA HIS A 71 -11.24 10.37 -9.27
C HIS A 71 -10.43 9.33 -8.50
N TYR A 72 -9.74 8.45 -9.22
CA TYR A 72 -8.95 7.36 -8.64
C TYR A 72 -7.46 7.60 -8.83
N ALA A 73 -6.71 7.49 -7.73
CA ALA A 73 -5.30 7.16 -7.76
C ALA A 73 -5.17 5.64 -7.64
N HIS A 74 -4.63 4.98 -8.62
CA HIS A 74 -4.47 3.54 -8.65
C HIS A 74 -3.02 3.15 -8.45
N VAL A 75 -2.78 2.29 -7.44
CA VAL A 75 -1.47 1.75 -7.11
C VAL A 75 -1.38 0.33 -7.64
N ASP A 76 -0.56 0.10 -8.64
CA ASP A 76 -0.23 -1.25 -9.10
C ASP A 76 0.87 -1.84 -8.23
N CYS A 77 0.54 -2.92 -7.50
CA CYS A 77 1.46 -3.55 -6.54
C CYS A 77 2.20 -4.73 -7.15
N PRO A 78 3.48 -4.93 -6.79
CA PRO A 78 4.20 -6.14 -7.19
C PRO A 78 3.54 -7.39 -6.60
N GLY A 79 3.62 -8.50 -7.36
CA GLY A 79 3.05 -9.79 -6.94
C GLY A 79 4.07 -10.77 -6.38
N HIS A 80 5.36 -10.56 -6.65
CA HIS A 80 6.43 -11.49 -6.28
C HIS A 80 6.86 -11.34 -4.81
N ALA A 81 7.12 -12.46 -4.15
CA ALA A 81 7.49 -12.51 -2.73
C ALA A 81 8.72 -11.65 -2.38
N ASP A 82 9.69 -11.50 -3.28
CA ASP A 82 10.89 -10.69 -3.06
C ASP A 82 10.58 -9.19 -2.92
N TYR A 83 9.43 -8.74 -3.43
CA TYR A 83 9.04 -7.32 -3.46
C TYR A 83 7.90 -6.97 -2.49
N VAL A 84 7.64 -7.84 -1.52
CA VAL A 84 6.57 -7.65 -0.53
C VAL A 84 6.69 -6.33 0.22
N LYS A 85 7.91 -5.80 0.45
CA LYS A 85 8.10 -4.47 1.03
C LYS A 85 7.39 -3.38 0.20
N ASN A 86 7.51 -3.42 -1.11
CA ASN A 86 6.85 -2.48 -2.01
C ASN A 86 5.33 -2.71 -2.04
N MET A 87 4.89 -3.98 -1.98
CA MET A 87 3.47 -4.32 -1.84
C MET A 87 2.87 -3.74 -0.55
N ILE A 88 3.53 -3.91 0.61
CA ILE A 88 3.07 -3.36 1.90
C ILE A 88 2.97 -1.83 1.81
N THR A 89 3.99 -1.17 1.26
CA THR A 89 3.98 0.28 1.06
C THR A 89 2.83 0.74 0.18
N GLY A 90 2.57 0.04 -0.92
CA GLY A 90 1.46 0.34 -1.82
C GLY A 90 0.10 0.11 -1.14
N ALA A 91 -0.08 -1.04 -0.49
CA ALA A 91 -1.33 -1.38 0.20
C ALA A 91 -1.67 -0.41 1.34
N ALA A 92 -0.68 0.09 2.06
CA ALA A 92 -0.89 1.08 3.14
C ALA A 92 -1.50 2.41 2.64
N GLN A 93 -1.45 2.67 1.34
CA GLN A 93 -2.01 3.88 0.73
C GLN A 93 -3.46 3.71 0.28
N MET A 94 -3.98 2.50 0.22
CA MET A 94 -5.28 2.20 -0.39
C MET A 94 -6.44 2.49 0.56
N ASP A 95 -7.50 3.04 0.00
CA ASP A 95 -8.82 3.18 0.63
C ASP A 95 -9.71 1.95 0.33
N GLY A 96 -9.29 1.14 -0.63
CA GLY A 96 -9.85 -0.15 -1.02
C GLY A 96 -8.92 -0.86 -1.99
N ALA A 97 -9.03 -2.18 -2.13
CA ALA A 97 -8.20 -2.95 -3.03
C ALA A 97 -9.02 -3.76 -4.04
N ILE A 98 -8.43 -4.01 -5.21
CA ILE A 98 -8.90 -4.97 -6.18
C ILE A 98 -7.99 -6.21 -6.09
N LEU A 99 -8.53 -7.30 -5.59
CA LEU A 99 -7.85 -8.58 -5.58
C LEU A 99 -7.99 -9.24 -6.95
N VAL A 100 -6.86 -9.50 -7.60
CA VAL A 100 -6.82 -10.15 -8.92
C VAL A 100 -6.42 -11.60 -8.75
N VAL A 101 -7.32 -12.49 -9.16
CA VAL A 101 -7.11 -13.96 -9.12
C VAL A 101 -7.31 -14.52 -10.51
N SER A 102 -6.37 -15.33 -10.98
CA SER A 102 -6.52 -16.06 -12.24
C SER A 102 -7.55 -17.18 -12.07
N ALA A 103 -8.55 -17.23 -12.93
CA ALA A 103 -9.56 -18.30 -12.93
C ALA A 103 -8.95 -19.69 -13.24
N ALA A 104 -7.82 -19.71 -13.97
CA ALA A 104 -7.15 -20.95 -14.33
C ALA A 104 -6.29 -21.52 -13.20
N ASP A 105 -5.74 -20.64 -12.34
CA ASP A 105 -4.78 -21.01 -11.29
C ASP A 105 -5.41 -21.08 -9.89
N GLY A 106 -6.54 -20.37 -9.67
CA GLY A 106 -7.17 -20.23 -8.36
C GLY A 106 -6.35 -19.39 -7.38
N SER A 107 -6.59 -19.60 -6.08
CA SER A 107 -5.83 -18.90 -5.04
C SER A 107 -4.43 -19.52 -4.87
N MET A 108 -3.41 -18.68 -4.88
CA MET A 108 -2.01 -19.04 -4.79
C MET A 108 -1.39 -18.51 -3.48
N PRO A 109 -0.18 -18.95 -3.06
CA PRO A 109 0.40 -18.54 -1.79
C PRO A 109 0.50 -17.02 -1.59
N GLN A 110 0.90 -16.25 -2.62
CA GLN A 110 0.94 -14.80 -2.51
C GLN A 110 -0.46 -14.16 -2.49
N THR A 111 -1.49 -14.83 -3.00
CA THR A 111 -2.87 -14.35 -2.84
C THR A 111 -3.22 -14.26 -1.37
N ARG A 112 -2.96 -15.33 -0.60
CA ARG A 112 -3.15 -15.39 0.86
C ARG A 112 -2.31 -14.32 1.58
N GLU A 113 -1.02 -14.25 1.26
CA GLU A 113 -0.12 -13.25 1.86
C GLU A 113 -0.58 -11.81 1.60
N HIS A 114 -1.03 -11.49 0.38
CA HIS A 114 -1.50 -10.15 0.04
C HIS A 114 -2.81 -9.77 0.75
N ILE A 115 -3.75 -10.71 0.92
CA ILE A 115 -4.97 -10.49 1.69
C ILE A 115 -4.61 -10.21 3.15
N LEU A 116 -3.76 -11.05 3.76
CA LEU A 116 -3.28 -10.88 5.13
C LEU A 116 -2.62 -9.52 5.34
N LEU A 117 -1.67 -9.16 4.47
CA LEU A 117 -0.96 -7.89 4.55
C LEU A 117 -1.88 -6.69 4.36
N SER A 118 -2.85 -6.77 3.44
CA SER A 118 -3.85 -5.73 3.25
C SER A 118 -4.69 -5.52 4.52
N ARG A 119 -5.06 -6.61 5.21
CA ARG A 119 -5.75 -6.54 6.50
C ARG A 119 -4.89 -5.84 7.56
N GLN A 120 -3.62 -6.19 7.64
CA GLN A 120 -2.68 -5.64 8.62
C GLN A 120 -2.44 -4.13 8.43
N VAL A 121 -2.25 -3.67 7.19
CA VAL A 121 -2.07 -2.25 6.91
C VAL A 121 -3.37 -1.45 6.97
N GLY A 122 -4.51 -2.13 7.09
CA GLY A 122 -5.81 -1.51 7.32
C GLY A 122 -6.61 -1.16 6.07
N VAL A 123 -6.39 -1.87 4.95
CA VAL A 123 -7.30 -1.80 3.80
C VAL A 123 -8.71 -2.20 4.25
N PRO A 124 -9.72 -1.34 4.12
CA PRO A 124 -11.03 -1.60 4.72
C PRO A 124 -11.87 -2.61 3.93
N LYS A 125 -11.79 -2.59 2.60
CA LYS A 125 -12.63 -3.41 1.71
C LYS A 125 -11.86 -3.89 0.49
N ILE A 126 -12.25 -5.07 0.00
CA ILE A 126 -11.70 -5.70 -1.21
C ILE A 126 -12.83 -5.97 -2.19
N VAL A 127 -12.63 -5.62 -3.46
CA VAL A 127 -13.42 -6.09 -4.61
C VAL A 127 -12.57 -7.10 -5.37
N VAL A 128 -13.15 -8.15 -5.89
CA VAL A 128 -12.40 -9.19 -6.60
C VAL A 128 -12.62 -9.09 -8.11
N TYR A 129 -11.53 -9.19 -8.87
CA TYR A 129 -11.58 -9.44 -10.29
C TYR A 129 -11.01 -10.82 -10.60
N MET A 130 -11.88 -11.76 -10.97
CA MET A 130 -11.50 -13.09 -11.45
C MET A 130 -11.08 -12.95 -12.90
N ASN A 131 -9.77 -12.92 -13.13
CA ASN A 131 -9.15 -12.68 -14.44
C ASN A 131 -8.91 -13.98 -15.20
N LYS A 132 -8.63 -13.88 -16.49
CA LYS A 132 -8.34 -14.99 -17.41
C LYS A 132 -9.48 -16.01 -17.54
N CYS A 133 -10.73 -15.59 -17.38
CA CYS A 133 -11.88 -16.46 -17.54
C CYS A 133 -12.00 -17.02 -18.97
N ASP A 134 -11.39 -16.37 -19.96
CA ASP A 134 -11.25 -16.84 -21.33
C ASP A 134 -10.38 -18.10 -21.50
N GLN A 135 -9.67 -18.52 -20.46
CA GLN A 135 -8.84 -19.73 -20.45
C GLN A 135 -9.55 -20.93 -19.79
N VAL A 136 -10.76 -20.75 -19.27
CA VAL A 136 -11.53 -21.78 -18.55
C VAL A 136 -12.86 -21.99 -19.25
N ASP A 137 -13.01 -23.15 -19.89
CA ASP A 137 -14.23 -23.51 -20.62
C ASP A 137 -15.36 -24.05 -19.73
N ASP A 138 -14.99 -24.54 -18.52
CA ASP A 138 -15.95 -25.17 -17.61
C ASP A 138 -16.47 -24.13 -16.59
N PRO A 139 -17.78 -23.78 -16.65
CA PRO A 139 -18.37 -22.86 -15.69
C PRO A 139 -18.32 -23.34 -14.22
N GLU A 140 -18.33 -24.65 -13.97
CA GLU A 140 -18.27 -25.20 -12.61
C GLU A 140 -16.92 -24.92 -11.96
N LEU A 141 -15.83 -24.88 -12.74
CA LEU A 141 -14.51 -24.49 -12.24
C LEU A 141 -14.48 -23.02 -11.83
N LEU A 142 -15.15 -22.13 -12.57
CA LEU A 142 -15.26 -20.72 -12.20
C LEU A 142 -15.99 -20.54 -10.87
N ASP A 143 -17.08 -21.33 -10.66
CA ASP A 143 -17.84 -21.28 -9.41
C ASP A 143 -17.02 -21.82 -8.23
N LEU A 144 -16.21 -22.86 -8.44
CA LEU A 144 -15.31 -23.40 -7.41
C LEU A 144 -14.23 -22.39 -6.99
N VAL A 145 -13.61 -21.72 -7.97
CA VAL A 145 -12.61 -20.69 -7.68
C VAL A 145 -13.25 -19.52 -6.93
N GLU A 146 -14.46 -19.11 -7.30
CA GLU A 146 -15.19 -18.06 -6.58
C GLU A 146 -15.46 -18.45 -5.13
N MET A 147 -15.92 -19.69 -4.89
CA MET A 147 -16.14 -20.19 -3.53
C MET A 147 -14.86 -20.19 -2.69
N GLU A 148 -13.74 -20.65 -3.26
CA GLU A 148 -12.43 -20.64 -2.59
C GLU A 148 -11.99 -19.21 -2.22
N ILE A 149 -12.20 -18.24 -3.10
CA ILE A 149 -11.86 -16.83 -2.84
C ILE A 149 -12.72 -16.29 -1.69
N ARG A 150 -14.03 -16.57 -1.68
CA ARG A 150 -14.96 -16.13 -0.63
C ARG A 150 -14.59 -16.72 0.73
N GLU A 151 -14.27 -18.01 0.78
CA GLU A 151 -13.79 -18.67 2.00
C GLU A 151 -12.50 -18.02 2.51
N LEU A 152 -11.54 -17.81 1.62
CA LEU A 152 -10.27 -17.17 1.95
C LEU A 152 -10.44 -15.75 2.48
N LEU A 153 -11.30 -14.93 1.87
CA LEU A 153 -11.57 -13.58 2.35
C LEU A 153 -12.20 -13.61 3.76
N GLY A 154 -13.12 -14.54 4.01
CA GLY A 154 -13.72 -14.75 5.32
C GLY A 154 -12.71 -15.17 6.40
N GLU A 155 -11.74 -16.04 6.08
CA GLU A 155 -10.64 -16.42 6.98
C GLU A 155 -9.82 -15.21 7.47
N TYR A 156 -9.63 -14.21 6.61
CA TYR A 156 -8.89 -12.98 6.94
C TYR A 156 -9.78 -11.81 7.36
N GLU A 157 -11.02 -12.10 7.77
CA GLU A 157 -11.98 -11.10 8.27
C GLU A 157 -12.34 -9.99 7.26
N PHE A 158 -12.27 -10.27 5.96
CA PHE A 158 -12.90 -9.47 4.94
C PHE A 158 -14.31 -9.97 4.66
N ASP A 159 -15.13 -9.13 4.04
CA ASP A 159 -16.48 -9.49 3.65
C ASP A 159 -16.46 -10.58 2.55
N ALA A 160 -16.92 -11.78 2.89
CA ALA A 160 -17.01 -12.89 1.95
C ALA A 160 -18.08 -12.65 0.85
N ASP A 161 -19.05 -11.76 1.09
CA ASP A 161 -20.09 -11.38 0.13
C ASP A 161 -19.70 -10.18 -0.74
N CYS A 162 -18.42 -9.79 -0.72
CA CYS A 162 -17.90 -8.72 -1.56
C CYS A 162 -18.17 -8.99 -3.07
N PRO A 163 -18.25 -7.94 -3.90
CA PRO A 163 -18.40 -8.09 -5.34
C PRO A 163 -17.22 -8.86 -5.95
N ILE A 164 -17.56 -9.90 -6.75
CA ILE A 164 -16.62 -10.64 -7.60
C ILE A 164 -17.04 -10.46 -9.05
N VAL A 165 -16.18 -9.90 -9.87
CA VAL A 165 -16.41 -9.70 -11.30
C VAL A 165 -15.52 -10.66 -12.08
N ARG A 166 -16.12 -11.43 -13.00
CA ARG A 166 -15.44 -12.39 -13.88
C ARG A 166 -15.13 -11.73 -15.22
N GLY A 167 -13.92 -11.93 -15.74
CA GLY A 167 -13.55 -11.36 -17.02
C GLY A 167 -12.15 -11.73 -17.52
N SER A 168 -11.72 -11.04 -18.55
CA SER A 168 -10.36 -11.13 -19.11
C SER A 168 -9.81 -9.74 -19.40
N ALA A 169 -8.83 -9.32 -18.61
CA ALA A 169 -8.20 -8.02 -18.78
C ALA A 169 -7.48 -7.90 -20.13
N LEU A 170 -6.87 -8.99 -20.60
CA LEU A 170 -6.21 -9.02 -21.93
C LEU A 170 -7.20 -8.81 -23.06
N LYS A 171 -8.33 -9.55 -23.04
CA LYS A 171 -9.40 -9.40 -24.05
C LYS A 171 -10.02 -8.01 -24.03
N ALA A 172 -10.14 -7.40 -22.85
CA ALA A 172 -10.62 -6.02 -22.74
C ALA A 172 -9.65 -5.03 -23.40
N ILE A 173 -8.33 -5.22 -23.27
CA ILE A 173 -7.31 -4.43 -23.98
C ILE A 173 -7.42 -4.66 -25.49
N GLU A 174 -7.69 -5.87 -25.94
CA GLU A 174 -7.89 -6.20 -27.37
C GLU A 174 -9.19 -5.62 -27.95
N GLY A 175 -10.13 -5.18 -27.09
CA GLY A 175 -11.37 -4.53 -27.50
C GLY A 175 -12.56 -5.48 -27.61
N ASP A 176 -12.48 -6.67 -27.04
CA ASP A 176 -13.62 -7.58 -26.91
C ASP A 176 -14.75 -6.92 -26.11
N ALA A 177 -15.98 -6.95 -26.62
CA ALA A 177 -17.08 -6.18 -26.04
C ALA A 177 -17.49 -6.67 -24.65
N ASP A 178 -17.54 -7.98 -24.44
CA ASP A 178 -17.94 -8.58 -23.16
C ASP A 178 -16.84 -8.36 -22.11
N ALA A 179 -15.59 -8.49 -22.50
CA ALA A 179 -14.45 -8.22 -21.63
C ALA A 179 -14.36 -6.73 -21.26
N VAL A 180 -14.60 -5.81 -22.19
CA VAL A 180 -14.71 -4.36 -21.88
C VAL A 180 -15.86 -4.09 -20.93
N GLN A 181 -17.01 -4.79 -21.09
CA GLN A 181 -18.12 -4.65 -20.16
C GLN A 181 -17.75 -5.13 -18.76
N SER A 182 -17.00 -6.22 -18.61
CA SER A 182 -16.53 -6.70 -17.30
C SER A 182 -15.66 -5.66 -16.56
N ILE A 183 -14.85 -4.88 -17.29
CA ILE A 183 -14.08 -3.78 -16.68
C ILE A 183 -15.00 -2.65 -16.20
N LYS A 184 -16.06 -2.33 -16.96
CA LYS A 184 -17.06 -1.33 -16.52
C LYS A 184 -17.82 -1.81 -15.31
N ASP A 185 -18.20 -3.09 -15.27
CA ASP A 185 -18.87 -3.71 -14.13
C ASP A 185 -17.99 -3.74 -12.89
N LEU A 186 -16.69 -4.00 -13.05
CA LEU A 186 -15.70 -3.88 -11.98
C LEU A 186 -15.67 -2.46 -11.42
N MET A 187 -15.57 -1.45 -12.27
CA MET A 187 -15.51 -0.07 -11.81
C MET A 187 -16.83 0.39 -11.18
N ALA A 188 -17.96 -0.08 -11.66
CA ALA A 188 -19.26 0.15 -11.02
C ALA A 188 -19.35 -0.51 -9.63
N ALA A 189 -18.81 -1.72 -9.47
CA ALA A 189 -18.70 -2.40 -8.19
C ALA A 189 -17.79 -1.64 -7.23
N VAL A 190 -16.62 -1.16 -7.68
CA VAL A 190 -15.70 -0.34 -6.90
C VAL A 190 -16.38 0.96 -6.47
N ASP A 191 -17.04 1.68 -7.38
CA ASP A 191 -17.76 2.93 -7.09
C ASP A 191 -18.87 2.78 -6.04
N SER A 192 -19.49 1.60 -5.97
CA SER A 192 -20.63 1.36 -5.07
C SER A 192 -20.24 0.68 -3.76
N TYR A 193 -19.23 -0.18 -3.77
CA TYR A 193 -18.86 -1.01 -2.62
C TYR A 193 -17.77 -0.38 -1.75
N ILE A 194 -16.79 0.29 -2.35
CA ILE A 194 -15.75 0.98 -1.58
C ILE A 194 -16.32 2.25 -0.98
N ASP A 195 -16.25 2.36 0.35
CA ASP A 195 -16.78 3.52 1.05
C ASP A 195 -16.04 4.81 0.69
N SER A 196 -16.73 5.94 0.85
CA SER A 196 -16.08 7.26 0.82
C SER A 196 -15.11 7.38 1.99
N PRO A 197 -13.81 7.59 1.73
CA PRO A 197 -12.83 7.60 2.80
C PRO A 197 -12.98 8.83 3.69
N VAL A 198 -12.96 8.62 5.00
CA VAL A 198 -12.91 9.70 5.98
C VAL A 198 -11.51 10.32 5.98
N ARG A 199 -11.42 11.63 5.76
CA ARG A 199 -10.15 12.36 5.68
C ARG A 199 -9.94 13.21 6.92
N ASP A 200 -8.93 12.91 7.71
CA ASP A 200 -8.53 13.66 8.92
C ASP A 200 -7.80 14.96 8.54
N THR A 201 -8.49 15.92 7.93
CA THR A 201 -7.89 17.17 7.43
C THR A 201 -7.55 18.17 8.53
N ASP A 202 -8.17 18.08 9.70
CA ASP A 202 -7.99 19.01 10.82
C ASP A 202 -6.81 18.64 11.75
N LYS A 203 -6.27 17.43 11.60
CA LYS A 203 -5.09 16.99 12.35
C LYS A 203 -3.80 17.65 11.82
N PRO A 204 -2.71 17.67 12.61
CA PRO A 204 -1.41 18.10 12.12
C PRO A 204 -0.96 17.29 10.91
N PHE A 205 -0.43 17.97 9.88
CA PHE A 205 0.02 17.34 8.64
C PHE A 205 1.06 16.22 8.90
N LEU A 206 0.85 15.10 8.21
CA LEU A 206 1.77 13.95 8.18
C LEU A 206 1.70 13.27 6.81
N MET A 207 2.87 13.04 6.21
CA MET A 207 3.02 12.30 4.96
C MET A 207 4.20 11.33 5.07
N SER A 208 3.99 10.06 4.80
CA SER A 208 5.07 9.07 4.70
C SER A 208 5.84 9.25 3.41
N ILE A 209 7.18 9.28 3.47
CA ILE A 209 8.05 9.41 2.30
C ILE A 209 8.26 8.03 1.66
N GLU A 210 7.85 7.90 0.40
CA GLU A 210 7.96 6.68 -0.39
C GLU A 210 9.13 6.71 -1.33
N ASP A 211 9.31 7.86 -1.99
CA ASP A 211 10.36 8.01 -2.96
C ASP A 211 10.93 9.44 -2.93
N VAL A 212 12.16 9.57 -3.40
CA VAL A 212 12.91 10.83 -3.38
C VAL A 212 13.55 11.05 -4.74
N PHE A 213 13.20 12.16 -5.37
CA PHE A 213 13.69 12.54 -6.68
C PHE A 213 14.42 13.88 -6.66
N THR A 214 15.32 14.07 -7.60
CA THR A 214 15.91 15.38 -7.89
C THR A 214 15.37 15.90 -9.22
N ILE A 215 14.81 17.11 -9.21
CA ILE A 215 14.41 17.79 -10.43
C ILE A 215 15.45 18.86 -10.74
N SER A 216 16.12 18.75 -11.89
CA SER A 216 17.13 19.73 -12.33
C SER A 216 16.57 21.15 -12.30
N GLY A 217 17.26 22.06 -11.59
CA GLY A 217 16.88 23.46 -11.44
C GLY A 217 15.72 23.75 -10.47
N ARG A 218 15.13 22.72 -9.83
CA ARG A 218 14.03 22.89 -8.87
C ARG A 218 14.35 22.38 -7.47
N GLY A 219 15.16 21.32 -7.34
CA GLY A 219 15.57 20.76 -6.06
C GLY A 219 15.05 19.35 -5.81
N THR A 220 15.00 18.95 -4.55
CA THR A 220 14.58 17.64 -4.09
C THR A 220 13.05 17.60 -3.95
N VAL A 221 12.44 16.55 -4.49
CA VAL A 221 11.02 16.23 -4.36
C VAL A 221 10.88 14.93 -3.61
N VAL A 222 10.04 14.92 -2.59
CA VAL A 222 9.61 13.71 -1.89
C VAL A 222 8.19 13.37 -2.29
N THR A 223 7.90 12.11 -2.51
CA THR A 223 6.55 11.65 -2.83
C THR A 223 6.01 10.75 -1.73
N GLY A 224 4.70 10.75 -1.59
CA GLY A 224 4.01 9.88 -0.67
C GLY A 224 2.53 10.23 -0.53
N ARG A 225 1.81 9.39 0.20
CA ARG A 225 0.42 9.67 0.58
C ARG A 225 0.38 10.56 1.81
N VAL A 226 -0.44 11.60 1.77
CA VAL A 226 -0.76 12.40 2.96
C VAL A 226 -1.69 11.55 3.86
N GLU A 227 -1.20 11.19 5.04
CA GLU A 227 -1.95 10.37 5.99
C GLU A 227 -3.04 11.20 6.70
N ARG A 228 -2.70 12.43 7.08
CA ARG A 228 -3.58 13.36 7.79
C ARG A 228 -3.16 14.82 7.59
N GLY A 229 -4.08 15.72 7.90
CA GLY A 229 -3.85 17.16 7.87
C GLY A 229 -3.81 17.75 6.47
N GLN A 230 -3.31 18.97 6.41
CA GLN A 230 -3.11 19.74 5.19
C GLN A 230 -1.74 20.38 5.16
N LEU A 231 -1.16 20.51 3.97
CA LEU A 231 0.09 21.20 3.69
C LEU A 231 -0.13 22.23 2.58
N LYS A 232 0.27 23.47 2.81
CA LYS A 232 0.24 24.53 1.82
C LYS A 232 1.64 24.86 1.32
N VAL A 233 1.72 25.43 0.13
CA VAL A 233 2.99 25.99 -0.37
C VAL A 233 3.44 27.11 0.56
N ASN A 234 4.73 27.08 0.91
CA ASN A 234 5.45 27.91 1.90
C ASN A 234 5.27 27.52 3.37
N ASP A 235 4.55 26.45 3.68
CA ASP A 235 4.55 25.94 5.05
C ASP A 235 5.90 25.34 5.43
N GLU A 236 6.28 25.54 6.70
CA GLU A 236 7.42 24.86 7.30
C GLU A 236 7.03 23.40 7.63
N VAL A 237 7.98 22.49 7.39
CA VAL A 237 7.83 21.06 7.65
C VAL A 237 9.12 20.51 8.26
N GLU A 238 8.98 19.38 8.96
CA GLU A 238 10.09 18.59 9.49
C GLU A 238 10.18 17.24 8.76
N ILE A 239 11.41 16.82 8.49
CA ILE A 239 11.74 15.47 8.03
C ILE A 239 12.14 14.68 9.27
N VAL A 240 11.36 13.63 9.63
CA VAL A 240 11.47 12.93 10.91
C VAL A 240 11.69 11.44 10.69
N GLY A 241 12.57 10.85 11.49
CA GLY A 241 12.86 9.41 11.52
C GLY A 241 14.16 9.04 10.81
N LEU A 242 14.73 7.90 11.15
CA LEU A 242 15.97 7.29 10.66
C LEU A 242 17.24 8.11 10.93
N ARG A 243 17.16 9.42 10.90
CA ARG A 243 18.24 10.40 11.12
C ARG A 243 17.77 11.53 12.03
N ASP A 244 18.66 12.46 12.32
CA ASP A 244 18.32 13.69 13.04
C ASP A 244 17.23 14.46 12.30
N THR A 245 16.26 14.97 13.06
CA THR A 245 15.15 15.75 12.50
C THR A 245 15.66 17.02 11.82
N ALA A 246 15.30 17.21 10.56
CA ALA A 246 15.66 18.38 9.76
C ALA A 246 14.42 19.23 9.46
N LYS A 247 14.60 20.58 9.46
CA LYS A 247 13.55 21.53 9.10
C LYS A 247 13.74 22.03 7.68
N THR A 248 12.64 22.18 6.96
CA THR A 248 12.62 22.72 5.61
C THR A 248 11.30 23.42 5.31
N VAL A 249 11.15 23.92 4.09
CA VAL A 249 9.94 24.60 3.63
C VAL A 249 9.44 23.94 2.35
N CYS A 250 8.13 23.66 2.28
CA CYS A 250 7.46 23.24 1.08
C CYS A 250 7.42 24.38 0.06
N THR A 251 8.05 24.24 -1.10
CA THR A 251 8.08 25.26 -2.15
C THR A 251 7.16 24.99 -3.32
N GLY A 252 6.56 23.81 -3.37
CA GLY A 252 5.61 23.42 -4.39
C GLY A 252 5.00 22.06 -4.11
N ILE A 253 3.80 21.83 -4.59
CA ILE A 253 3.07 20.58 -4.44
C ILE A 253 2.53 20.19 -5.80
N GLU A 254 2.68 18.92 -6.17
CA GLU A 254 2.19 18.36 -7.41
C GLU A 254 1.54 16.99 -7.14
N MET A 255 0.50 16.66 -7.89
CA MET A 255 -0.11 15.33 -7.94
C MET A 255 -0.40 14.99 -9.41
N PHE A 256 0.06 13.83 -9.89
CA PHE A 256 -0.07 13.41 -11.29
C PHE A 256 0.37 14.51 -12.30
N ARG A 257 1.52 15.16 -12.03
CA ARG A 257 2.09 16.26 -12.84
C ARG A 257 1.24 17.55 -12.90
N LYS A 258 0.13 17.61 -12.17
CA LYS A 258 -0.71 18.81 -12.00
C LYS A 258 -0.33 19.54 -10.71
N GLN A 259 -0.38 20.88 -10.73
CA GLN A 259 -0.06 21.68 -9.54
C GLN A 259 -1.22 21.71 -8.56
N LEU A 260 -0.86 21.69 -7.27
CA LEU A 260 -1.77 21.85 -6.15
C LEU A 260 -1.43 23.12 -5.37
N ASP A 261 -2.44 23.87 -4.96
CA ASP A 261 -2.28 24.98 -4.03
C ASP A 261 -2.04 24.47 -2.59
N PHE A 262 -2.59 23.30 -2.27
CA PHE A 262 -2.37 22.57 -1.01
C PHE A 262 -2.55 21.06 -1.23
N ALA A 263 -1.90 20.25 -0.40
CA ALA A 263 -2.17 18.82 -0.26
C ALA A 263 -2.98 18.57 1.01
N GLN A 264 -3.81 17.53 1.01
CA GLN A 264 -4.62 17.13 2.15
C GLN A 264 -4.63 15.62 2.33
N ALA A 265 -5.10 15.15 3.49
CA ALA A 265 -5.27 13.74 3.80
C ALA A 265 -5.88 12.99 2.62
N GLY A 266 -5.23 11.91 2.20
CA GLY A 266 -5.59 11.07 1.07
C GLY A 266 -4.90 11.40 -0.25
N ASP A 267 -4.30 12.58 -0.42
CA ASP A 267 -3.59 12.94 -1.66
C ASP A 267 -2.26 12.17 -1.77
N ASN A 268 -1.95 11.68 -2.97
CA ASN A 268 -0.62 11.17 -3.33
C ASN A 268 0.20 12.32 -3.90
N ALA A 269 0.94 13.00 -3.04
CA ALA A 269 1.57 14.26 -3.36
C ALA A 269 3.09 14.13 -3.57
N GLY A 270 3.61 14.87 -4.54
CA GLY A 270 5.01 15.21 -4.65
C GLY A 270 5.25 16.60 -4.06
N VAL A 271 6.06 16.66 -3.01
CA VAL A 271 6.36 17.90 -2.26
C VAL A 271 7.78 18.33 -2.56
N LEU A 272 7.93 19.54 -3.09
CA LEU A 272 9.21 20.16 -3.39
C LEU A 272 9.77 20.83 -2.12
N LEU A 273 10.99 20.45 -1.72
CA LEU A 273 11.63 20.90 -0.49
C LEU A 273 12.74 21.91 -0.78
N ARG A 274 12.84 22.96 0.07
CA ARG A 274 13.84 24.00 -0.05
C ARG A 274 15.16 23.58 0.62
N GLY A 275 16.27 23.64 -0.13
CA GLY A 275 17.62 23.53 0.44
C GLY A 275 17.94 22.15 1.04
N VAL A 276 17.21 21.09 0.63
CA VAL A 276 17.46 19.71 1.03
C VAL A 276 18.11 18.98 -0.15
N ALA A 277 19.27 18.38 0.08
CA ALA A 277 19.93 17.52 -0.89
C ALA A 277 19.26 16.14 -0.95
N ARG A 278 19.44 15.43 -2.09
CA ARG A 278 18.82 14.12 -2.31
C ARG A 278 19.24 13.08 -1.26
N ASP A 279 20.46 13.14 -0.79
CA ASP A 279 21.10 12.25 0.19
C ASP A 279 20.80 12.61 1.65
N GLU A 280 20.16 13.76 1.89
CA GLU A 280 19.71 14.18 3.22
C GLU A 280 18.32 13.66 3.59
N VAL A 281 17.59 13.11 2.63
CA VAL A 281 16.27 12.54 2.85
C VAL A 281 16.16 11.17 2.19
N GLU A 282 15.45 10.26 2.86
CA GLU A 282 15.31 8.89 2.37
C GLU A 282 13.91 8.33 2.60
N ARG A 283 13.57 7.29 1.83
CA ARG A 283 12.35 6.51 2.01
C ARG A 283 12.27 5.99 3.45
N GLY A 284 11.08 6.07 4.03
CA GLY A 284 10.83 5.60 5.38
C GLY A 284 10.81 6.69 6.44
N GLN A 285 11.35 7.87 6.13
CA GLN A 285 11.11 9.07 6.93
C GLN A 285 9.69 9.59 6.68
N VAL A 286 9.24 10.50 7.54
CA VAL A 286 7.98 11.21 7.34
C VAL A 286 8.23 12.72 7.19
N LEU A 287 7.38 13.36 6.40
CA LEU A 287 7.26 14.80 6.35
C LEU A 287 6.09 15.21 7.25
N ALA A 288 6.34 16.05 8.25
CA ALA A 288 5.36 16.37 9.28
C ALA A 288 5.31 17.87 9.56
N LYS A 289 4.19 18.32 10.15
CA LYS A 289 4.10 19.66 10.74
C LYS A 289 5.13 19.77 11.88
N PRO A 290 5.89 20.87 11.99
CA PRO A 290 6.92 21.02 13.00
C PRO A 290 6.42 20.71 14.43
N GLY A 291 7.15 19.83 15.13
CA GLY A 291 6.86 19.43 16.50
C GLY A 291 5.65 18.52 16.68
N SER A 292 5.03 18.03 15.61
CA SER A 292 3.83 17.19 15.71
C SER A 292 4.12 15.69 15.84
N VAL A 293 5.30 15.24 15.43
CA VAL A 293 5.76 13.85 15.53
C VAL A 293 7.22 13.85 15.94
N THR A 294 7.61 12.89 16.76
CA THR A 294 8.98 12.68 17.21
C THR A 294 9.50 11.31 16.78
N PRO A 295 10.82 11.17 16.55
CA PRO A 295 11.41 9.87 16.28
C PRO A 295 11.61 9.11 17.59
N HIS A 296 11.32 7.82 17.58
CA HIS A 296 11.45 6.94 18.76
C HIS A 296 12.07 5.61 18.36
N HIS A 297 12.78 4.99 19.28
CA HIS A 297 13.39 3.68 19.03
C HIS A 297 12.96 2.61 20.04
N LYS A 298 12.30 2.99 21.17
CA LYS A 298 11.87 2.04 22.16
C LYS A 298 10.41 2.23 22.55
N PHE A 299 9.64 1.13 22.48
CA PHE A 299 8.20 1.16 22.74
C PHE A 299 7.68 -0.19 23.24
N LYS A 300 6.52 -0.18 23.90
CA LYS A 300 5.73 -1.39 24.14
C LYS A 300 4.73 -1.60 23.02
N ALA A 301 4.49 -2.84 22.69
CA ALA A 301 3.56 -3.24 21.65
C ALA A 301 2.71 -4.42 22.07
N SER A 302 1.46 -4.44 21.60
CA SER A 302 0.63 -5.64 21.58
C SER A 302 0.76 -6.30 20.22
N VAL A 303 1.16 -7.57 20.19
CA VAL A 303 1.53 -8.29 18.98
C VAL A 303 0.79 -9.62 18.91
N TYR A 304 0.23 -9.90 17.73
CA TYR A 304 -0.22 -11.23 17.34
C TYR A 304 0.86 -11.92 16.52
N VAL A 305 1.26 -13.10 16.91
CA VAL A 305 2.25 -13.92 16.21
C VAL A 305 1.51 -14.90 15.31
N LEU A 306 1.72 -14.80 14.01
CA LEU A 306 1.03 -15.64 13.02
C LEU A 306 1.31 -17.13 13.27
N SER A 307 0.27 -17.93 13.18
CA SER A 307 0.34 -19.38 13.24
C SER A 307 1.03 -19.97 12.00
N LYS A 308 1.35 -21.25 12.06
CA LYS A 308 1.93 -21.97 10.92
C LYS A 308 0.96 -22.01 9.72
N GLU A 309 -0.31 -22.20 9.99
CA GLU A 309 -1.40 -22.27 9.01
C GLU A 309 -1.57 -20.94 8.27
N GLU A 310 -1.32 -19.82 8.96
CA GLU A 310 -1.31 -18.46 8.40
C GLU A 310 -0.01 -18.10 7.66
N GLY A 311 0.91 -19.05 7.48
CA GLY A 311 2.21 -18.83 6.84
C GLY A 311 3.28 -18.25 7.75
N GLY A 312 3.02 -18.15 9.05
CA GLY A 312 3.94 -17.66 10.08
C GLY A 312 5.07 -18.63 10.44
N ARG A 313 5.61 -18.47 11.63
CA ARG A 313 6.68 -19.32 12.15
C ARG A 313 6.17 -20.73 12.50
N HIS A 314 7.11 -21.68 12.50
CA HIS A 314 6.86 -23.05 12.98
C HIS A 314 7.43 -23.31 14.38
N THR A 315 8.24 -22.38 14.88
CA THR A 315 8.98 -22.53 16.14
C THR A 315 8.74 -21.30 17.01
N PRO A 316 8.77 -21.45 18.34
CA PRO A 316 8.71 -20.32 19.24
C PRO A 316 9.91 -19.38 19.08
N PHE A 317 9.78 -18.18 19.60
CA PHE A 317 10.93 -17.28 19.79
C PHE A 317 11.04 -16.85 21.27
N PHE A 318 12.21 -16.33 21.61
CA PHE A 318 12.59 -15.95 22.98
C PHE A 318 12.99 -14.47 23.02
N SER A 319 13.19 -13.93 24.20
CA SER A 319 13.81 -12.61 24.35
C SER A 319 15.12 -12.50 23.58
N ASN A 320 15.43 -11.32 23.08
CA ASN A 320 16.55 -11.02 22.15
C ASN A 320 16.33 -11.51 20.71
N TYR A 321 15.14 -11.94 20.34
CA TYR A 321 14.78 -12.18 18.93
C TYR A 321 14.89 -10.88 18.14
N ARG A 322 15.45 -10.93 16.90
CA ARG A 322 15.81 -9.76 16.09
C ARG A 322 15.19 -9.82 14.69
N PRO A 323 13.88 -9.64 14.56
CA PRO A 323 13.24 -9.57 13.25
C PRO A 323 13.29 -8.15 12.67
N GLN A 324 12.73 -7.99 11.47
CA GLN A 324 12.47 -6.71 10.86
C GLN A 324 11.05 -6.22 11.20
N PHE A 325 10.95 -4.96 11.60
CA PHE A 325 9.70 -4.26 11.87
C PHE A 325 9.38 -3.32 10.72
N TYR A 326 8.22 -3.47 10.14
CA TYR A 326 7.75 -2.67 9.01
C TYR A 326 6.75 -1.62 9.49
N PHE A 327 7.14 -0.36 9.42
CA PHE A 327 6.31 0.79 9.74
C PHE A 327 6.10 1.63 8.49
N ARG A 328 4.86 1.90 8.09
CA ARG A 328 4.58 2.73 6.89
C ARG A 328 5.42 2.29 5.68
N THR A 329 6.41 3.10 5.30
CA THR A 329 7.27 2.90 4.12
C THR A 329 8.68 2.40 4.45
N THR A 330 8.98 2.13 5.73
CA THR A 330 10.30 1.67 6.19
C THR A 330 10.27 0.32 6.86
N ASP A 331 11.43 -0.31 6.91
CA ASP A 331 11.71 -1.48 7.73
C ASP A 331 12.97 -1.23 8.56
N VAL A 332 12.90 -1.59 9.83
CA VAL A 332 14.00 -1.45 10.79
C VAL A 332 14.12 -2.72 11.61
N THR A 333 15.35 -3.20 11.79
CA THR A 333 15.60 -4.31 12.71
C THR A 333 15.37 -3.86 14.14
N GLY A 334 14.67 -4.67 14.93
CA GLY A 334 14.45 -4.42 16.34
C GLY A 334 14.74 -5.63 17.20
N VAL A 335 15.03 -5.40 18.45
CA VAL A 335 15.23 -6.44 19.48
C VAL A 335 13.96 -6.54 20.30
N ILE A 336 13.45 -7.74 20.47
CA ILE A 336 12.27 -8.03 21.31
C ILE A 336 12.72 -8.41 22.71
N GLU A 337 12.10 -7.79 23.69
CA GLU A 337 12.18 -8.14 25.10
C GLU A 337 10.79 -8.59 25.59
N LEU A 338 10.70 -9.84 26.04
CA LEU A 338 9.45 -10.40 26.55
C LEU A 338 9.22 -9.96 28.01
N PRO A 339 7.95 -9.83 28.44
CA PRO A 339 7.64 -9.44 29.81
C PRO A 339 8.08 -10.49 30.83
N SER A 340 8.30 -10.05 32.08
CA SER A 340 8.71 -10.92 33.16
C SER A 340 7.75 -12.12 33.33
N GLY A 341 8.29 -13.32 33.35
CA GLY A 341 7.51 -14.56 33.47
C GLY A 341 7.11 -15.20 32.14
N VAL A 342 7.38 -14.57 31.02
CA VAL A 342 7.20 -15.14 29.68
C VAL A 342 8.55 -15.58 29.15
N GLU A 343 8.80 -16.88 29.10
CA GLU A 343 10.06 -17.42 28.61
C GLU A 343 10.12 -17.47 27.08
N MET A 344 9.00 -17.80 26.43
CA MET A 344 8.88 -17.91 24.97
C MET A 344 7.48 -17.53 24.50
N VAL A 345 7.38 -17.25 23.21
CA VAL A 345 6.12 -16.97 22.51
C VAL A 345 5.95 -17.99 21.39
N MET A 346 4.76 -18.60 21.34
CA MET A 346 4.40 -19.60 20.33
C MET A 346 3.73 -18.95 19.13
N PRO A 347 3.82 -19.54 17.93
CA PRO A 347 2.96 -19.20 16.81
C PRO A 347 1.46 -19.31 17.21
N GLY A 348 0.67 -18.28 16.91
CA GLY A 348 -0.74 -18.14 17.31
C GLY A 348 -0.97 -17.35 18.61
N ASP A 349 0.08 -16.98 19.35
CA ASP A 349 -0.05 -16.22 20.58
C ASP A 349 -0.29 -14.73 20.36
N ASN A 350 -1.05 -14.13 21.30
CA ASN A 350 -1.07 -12.69 21.51
C ASN A 350 -0.16 -12.36 22.70
N VAL A 351 0.74 -11.39 22.53
CA VAL A 351 1.73 -11.05 23.56
C VAL A 351 2.01 -9.55 23.57
N ASP A 352 2.11 -9.01 24.77
CA ASP A 352 2.68 -7.67 24.97
C ASP A 352 4.19 -7.79 25.09
N MET A 353 4.93 -6.95 24.38
CA MET A 353 6.41 -7.00 24.40
C MET A 353 7.01 -5.60 24.32
N THR A 354 8.24 -5.48 24.75
CA THR A 354 9.05 -4.27 24.53
C THR A 354 9.90 -4.48 23.28
N VAL A 355 9.94 -3.47 22.42
CA VAL A 355 10.74 -3.47 21.20
C VAL A 355 11.73 -2.32 21.24
N GLU A 356 12.99 -2.61 20.91
CA GLU A 356 14.04 -1.62 20.76
C GLU A 356 14.61 -1.70 19.34
N LEU A 357 14.37 -0.64 18.55
CA LEU A 357 14.79 -0.54 17.15
C LEU A 357 16.25 -0.08 17.07
N ILE A 358 16.97 -0.54 16.05
CA ILE A 358 18.37 -0.10 15.79
C ILE A 358 18.48 1.32 15.25
N ALA A 359 17.38 1.89 14.76
CA ALA A 359 17.29 3.27 14.26
C ALA A 359 15.96 3.89 14.71
N PRO A 360 15.92 5.20 14.98
CA PRO A 360 14.68 5.87 15.39
C PRO A 360 13.68 5.95 14.22
N VAL A 361 12.41 5.73 14.49
CA VAL A 361 11.32 5.83 13.51
C VAL A 361 10.27 6.82 14.02
N ALA A 362 9.64 7.55 13.14
CA ALA A 362 8.51 8.41 13.48
C ALA A 362 7.34 7.56 13.96
N LEU A 363 7.14 7.47 15.27
CA LEU A 363 6.14 6.63 15.92
C LEU A 363 5.18 7.46 16.77
N GLU A 364 3.96 6.93 16.88
CA GLU A 364 2.92 7.42 17.78
C GLU A 364 2.20 6.21 18.39
N ASN A 365 1.55 6.40 19.54
CA ASN A 365 0.67 5.37 20.08
C ASN A 365 -0.43 5.03 19.07
N GLY A 366 -0.70 3.75 18.87
CA GLY A 366 -1.63 3.26 17.85
C GLY A 366 -1.00 3.02 16.47
N THR A 367 0.28 3.32 16.26
CA THR A 367 0.97 2.98 14.99
C THR A 367 1.00 1.47 14.81
N LYS A 368 0.44 1.00 13.70
CA LYS A 368 0.47 -0.42 13.31
C LYS A 368 1.79 -0.78 12.64
N PHE A 369 2.21 -2.03 12.80
CA PHE A 369 3.39 -2.57 12.16
C PHE A 369 3.26 -4.06 11.88
N SER A 370 4.04 -4.56 10.92
CA SER A 370 4.24 -6.00 10.72
C SER A 370 5.66 -6.41 11.09
N ILE A 371 5.79 -7.67 11.51
CA ILE A 371 7.07 -8.30 11.86
C ILE A 371 7.40 -9.32 10.78
N ARG A 372 8.61 -9.25 10.24
CA ARG A 372 9.06 -10.15 9.17
C ARG A 372 10.40 -10.79 9.49
N GLU A 373 10.54 -12.05 9.05
CA GLU A 373 11.76 -12.83 9.15
C GLU A 373 11.93 -13.68 7.88
N GLY A 374 13.12 -13.66 7.26
CA GLY A 374 13.44 -14.50 6.11
C GLY A 374 12.46 -14.36 4.94
N GLY A 375 11.94 -13.16 4.68
CA GLY A 375 10.99 -12.88 3.61
C GLY A 375 9.53 -13.21 3.93
N ARG A 376 9.21 -13.67 5.16
CA ARG A 376 7.85 -14.04 5.60
C ARG A 376 7.36 -13.08 6.66
N THR A 377 6.06 -12.79 6.65
CA THR A 377 5.40 -12.11 7.76
C THR A 377 5.19 -13.12 8.89
N VAL A 378 5.67 -12.79 10.08
CA VAL A 378 5.61 -13.66 11.25
C VAL A 378 4.77 -13.10 12.38
N GLY A 379 4.34 -11.86 12.26
CA GLY A 379 3.46 -11.23 13.24
C GLY A 379 3.01 -9.85 12.80
N ALA A 380 2.04 -9.33 13.51
CA ALA A 380 1.55 -7.96 13.38
C ALA A 380 1.26 -7.38 14.76
N GLY A 381 1.44 -6.08 14.90
CA GLY A 381 1.23 -5.43 16.17
C GLY A 381 0.87 -3.96 16.07
N VAL A 382 0.60 -3.40 17.22
CA VAL A 382 0.32 -1.98 17.41
C VAL A 382 1.18 -1.43 18.53
N VAL A 383 1.70 -0.22 18.34
CA VAL A 383 2.44 0.52 19.38
C VAL A 383 1.45 0.91 20.49
N ALA A 384 1.62 0.35 21.67
CA ALA A 384 0.77 0.61 22.82
C ALA A 384 1.26 1.82 23.64
N GLU A 385 2.57 1.92 23.84
CA GLU A 385 3.19 2.97 24.65
C GLU A 385 4.61 3.27 24.13
N ILE A 386 4.92 4.52 23.91
CA ILE A 386 6.28 5.00 23.61
C ILE A 386 7.08 5.09 24.90
N ILE A 387 8.31 4.55 24.91
CA ILE A 387 9.22 4.60 26.07
C ILE A 387 10.32 5.63 25.85
N GLU A 388 10.97 5.58 24.67
CA GLU A 388 12.11 6.46 24.32
C GLU A 388 12.20 6.72 22.82
#